data_771fda2f85bf60e09971b4b99b15b6a5
#
_entry.id   771fda2f85bf60e09971b4b99b15b6a5
#
_cell.length_a   1.000
_cell.length_b   1.000
_cell.length_c   1.000
_cell.angle_alpha   90.00
_cell.angle_beta   90.00
_cell.angle_gamma   90.00
#
_symmetry.space_group_name_H-M   'P 1'
#
loop_
_entity.id
_entity.type
_entity.pdbx_description
1 polymer ?
#
loop_
_entity_poly.entity_id
_entity_poly.type
_entity_poly.pdbx_seq_one_letter_code
_entity_poly.pdbx_strand_id
1 'polypeptide(L)'
;MPELPEVETIARGLNRRVAGDVIESVWLGSKPEPLKSPATKIVNALESRRIAGVRRVGKHIVFDLENGGRPALTARKGQAGKSARPTRSGAQWIVHLGMTGRMLVCPPDAEIERHTHAVAKLASGRELRFVDPRRFGRLSVSSGFEAAGSEPLEVDLASFVVLFRGRKTPIKSALLNQKLLSGVGNIYADESLFRASVRPRRRVASLTRDELGRLYQAIREVLKEAIALGGSSISDYVDSDGEEGSFQLQHRVYGREGQPCLVCKTPVKRVVIAGRSAHYCPKCQK
;
A
#
# COMPACT_ATOMS: atom_id res chain seq x y z
N MET A 1 4.85 9.28 0.02
CA MET A 1 5.03 7.84 0.33
C MET A 1 3.74 7.14 -0.04
N PRO A 2 3.78 6.17 -0.93
CA PRO A 2 2.60 5.37 -1.26
C PRO A 2 1.94 4.80 -0.01
N GLU A 3 0.62 4.97 0.10
CA GLU A 3 -0.23 4.44 1.16
C GLU A 3 -1.02 3.24 0.62
N LEU A 4 -2.02 2.75 1.33
CA LEU A 4 -2.78 1.56 0.94
C LEU A 4 -3.34 1.62 -0.50
N PRO A 5 -4.04 2.69 -0.95
CA PRO A 5 -4.61 2.71 -2.29
C PRO A 5 -3.57 2.66 -3.40
N GLU A 6 -2.46 3.40 -3.27
CA GLU A 6 -1.38 3.40 -4.26
C GLU A 6 -0.75 2.00 -4.37
N VAL A 7 -0.44 1.40 -3.22
CA VAL A 7 0.16 0.05 -3.18
C VAL A 7 -0.80 -1.01 -3.72
N GLU A 8 -2.10 -0.88 -3.45
CA GLU A 8 -3.14 -1.78 -4.00
C GLU A 8 -3.23 -1.68 -5.52
N THR A 9 -3.22 -0.46 -6.06
CA THR A 9 -3.24 -0.21 -7.51
C THR A 9 -2.04 -0.84 -8.20
N ILE A 10 -0.84 -0.61 -7.67
CA ILE A 10 0.40 -1.21 -8.20
C ILE A 10 0.33 -2.75 -8.10
N ALA A 11 -0.03 -3.30 -6.95
CA ALA A 11 -0.09 -4.75 -6.77
C ALA A 11 -1.07 -5.42 -7.74
N ARG A 12 -2.23 -4.83 -7.98
CA ARG A 12 -3.21 -5.31 -8.97
C ARG A 12 -2.66 -5.23 -10.39
N GLY A 13 -2.02 -4.11 -10.75
CA GLY A 13 -1.37 -3.94 -12.06
C GLY A 13 -0.29 -4.99 -12.29
N LEU A 14 0.61 -5.17 -11.34
CA LEU A 14 1.65 -6.20 -11.38
C LEU A 14 1.05 -7.61 -11.49
N ASN A 15 0.03 -7.91 -10.68
CA ASN A 15 -0.61 -9.24 -10.72
C ASN A 15 -1.15 -9.56 -12.11
N ARG A 16 -1.83 -8.62 -12.77
CA ARG A 16 -2.35 -8.83 -14.15
C ARG A 16 -1.24 -9.09 -15.17
N ARG A 17 -0.06 -8.51 -14.95
CA ARG A 17 1.04 -8.55 -15.93
C ARG A 17 2.00 -9.70 -15.73
N VAL A 18 2.24 -10.14 -14.49
CA VAL A 18 3.33 -11.08 -14.20
C VAL A 18 2.92 -12.33 -13.44
N ALA A 19 1.64 -12.48 -13.03
CA ALA A 19 1.18 -13.72 -12.42
C ALA A 19 1.26 -14.88 -13.42
N GLY A 20 1.81 -16.01 -12.96
CA GLY A 20 2.06 -17.19 -13.78
C GLY A 20 3.45 -17.20 -14.47
N ASP A 21 4.16 -16.08 -14.49
CA ASP A 21 5.48 -15.98 -15.11
C ASP A 21 6.58 -16.58 -14.21
N VAL A 22 7.71 -16.93 -14.80
CA VAL A 22 8.86 -17.52 -14.10
C VAL A 22 9.99 -16.49 -14.06
N ILE A 23 10.61 -16.32 -12.90
CA ILE A 23 11.81 -15.48 -12.73
C ILE A 23 13.02 -16.32 -13.16
N GLU A 24 13.68 -15.93 -14.25
CA GLU A 24 14.86 -16.63 -14.77
C GLU A 24 16.15 -16.22 -14.06
N SER A 25 16.32 -14.92 -13.84
CA SER A 25 17.51 -14.38 -13.19
C SER A 25 17.20 -13.10 -12.43
N VAL A 26 18.02 -12.80 -11.43
CA VAL A 26 17.88 -11.61 -10.58
C VAL A 26 19.21 -10.87 -10.50
N TRP A 27 19.21 -9.61 -10.91
CA TRP A 27 20.31 -8.70 -10.67
C TRP A 27 19.94 -7.75 -9.51
N LEU A 28 20.88 -7.55 -8.60
CA LEU A 28 20.76 -6.61 -7.49
C LEU A 28 21.89 -5.59 -7.59
N GLY A 29 21.54 -4.31 -7.44
CA GLY A 29 22.50 -3.22 -7.45
C GLY A 29 23.48 -3.27 -6.29
N SER A 30 24.61 -2.57 -6.42
CA SER A 30 25.68 -2.55 -5.41
C SER A 30 25.34 -1.80 -4.11
N LYS A 31 24.23 -1.08 -4.08
CA LYS A 31 23.81 -0.30 -2.90
C LYS A 31 23.03 -1.18 -1.92
N PRO A 32 23.49 -1.35 -0.68
CA PRO A 32 22.86 -2.26 0.28
C PRO A 32 21.57 -1.70 0.92
N GLU A 33 21.35 -0.40 0.90
CA GLU A 33 20.29 0.25 1.69
C GLU A 33 18.87 -0.29 1.42
N PRO A 34 18.49 -0.59 0.15
CA PRO A 34 17.18 -1.18 -0.11
C PRO A 34 17.06 -2.63 0.34
N LEU A 35 18.15 -3.36 0.53
CA LEU A 35 18.11 -4.79 0.84
C LEU A 35 17.93 -5.01 2.35
N LYS A 36 16.86 -5.69 2.74
CA LYS A 36 16.54 -6.10 4.13
C LYS A 36 16.73 -7.60 4.35
N SER A 37 17.04 -8.32 3.30
CA SER A 37 17.58 -9.68 3.36
C SER A 37 18.93 -9.70 2.64
N PRO A 38 19.86 -10.59 2.97
CA PRO A 38 21.10 -10.76 2.24
C PRO A 38 20.85 -10.95 0.73
N ALA A 39 21.68 -10.33 -0.12
CA ALA A 39 21.51 -10.38 -1.57
C ALA A 39 21.41 -11.82 -2.10
N THR A 40 22.29 -12.70 -1.63
CA THR A 40 22.28 -14.14 -1.97
C THR A 40 20.96 -14.82 -1.57
N LYS A 41 20.39 -14.46 -0.42
CA LYS A 41 19.09 -15.00 0.03
C LYS A 41 17.94 -14.53 -0.88
N ILE A 42 17.98 -13.28 -1.35
CA ILE A 42 16.99 -12.75 -2.29
C ILE A 42 17.11 -13.50 -3.61
N VAL A 43 18.30 -13.56 -4.21
CA VAL A 43 18.55 -14.27 -5.48
C VAL A 43 18.06 -15.72 -5.41
N ASN A 44 18.52 -16.48 -4.41
CA ASN A 44 18.13 -17.90 -4.23
C ASN A 44 16.63 -18.12 -4.00
N ALA A 45 15.94 -17.13 -3.42
CA ALA A 45 14.49 -17.25 -3.18
C ALA A 45 13.66 -16.90 -4.42
N LEU A 46 14.22 -16.15 -5.37
CA LEU A 46 13.49 -15.66 -6.54
C LEU A 46 13.79 -16.47 -7.82
N GLU A 47 15.05 -16.79 -8.07
CA GLU A 47 15.44 -17.47 -9.31
C GLU A 47 14.80 -18.84 -9.46
N SER A 48 14.41 -19.16 -10.67
CA SER A 48 13.68 -20.39 -11.05
C SER A 48 12.33 -20.55 -10.35
N ARG A 49 11.77 -19.46 -9.79
CA ARG A 49 10.44 -19.48 -9.14
C ARG A 49 9.37 -18.93 -10.06
N ARG A 50 8.18 -19.51 -9.99
CA ARG A 50 6.99 -18.99 -10.62
C ARG A 50 6.30 -17.99 -9.68
N ILE A 51 5.85 -16.87 -10.22
CA ILE A 51 5.03 -15.89 -9.52
C ILE A 51 3.60 -16.43 -9.47
N ALA A 52 3.19 -17.01 -8.34
CA ALA A 52 1.83 -17.52 -8.15
C ALA A 52 0.80 -16.40 -8.12
N GLY A 53 1.20 -15.23 -7.61
CA GLY A 53 0.37 -14.03 -7.60
C GLY A 53 1.08 -12.87 -6.93
N VAL A 54 0.52 -11.68 -7.13
CA VAL A 54 0.99 -10.43 -6.50
C VAL A 54 -0.17 -9.79 -5.76
N ARG A 55 0.04 -9.45 -4.51
CA ARG A 55 -0.98 -8.85 -3.64
C ARG A 55 -0.40 -7.79 -2.74
N ARG A 56 -1.26 -6.96 -2.17
CA ARG A 56 -0.89 -6.00 -1.13
C ARG A 56 -1.06 -6.60 0.27
N VAL A 57 -0.13 -6.25 1.16
CA VAL A 57 -0.24 -6.46 2.61
C VAL A 57 0.15 -5.16 3.31
N GLY A 58 -0.81 -4.41 3.83
CA GLY A 58 -0.57 -3.08 4.36
C GLY A 58 0.00 -2.12 3.31
N LYS A 59 1.24 -1.65 3.51
CA LYS A 59 1.98 -0.80 2.55
C LYS A 59 3.06 -1.57 1.77
N HIS A 60 2.95 -2.88 1.69
CA HIS A 60 3.89 -3.75 0.99
C HIS A 60 3.22 -4.43 -0.19
N ILE A 61 3.99 -4.60 -1.26
CA ILE A 61 3.69 -5.49 -2.38
C ILE A 61 4.31 -6.84 -2.03
N VAL A 62 3.55 -7.91 -2.15
CA VAL A 62 4.00 -9.27 -1.85
C VAL A 62 3.81 -10.12 -3.09
N PHE A 63 4.90 -10.63 -3.62
CA PHE A 63 4.90 -11.66 -4.65
C PHE A 63 4.92 -13.02 -3.96
N ASP A 64 3.87 -13.78 -4.11
CA ASP A 64 3.82 -15.17 -3.66
C ASP A 64 4.51 -16.04 -4.72
N LEU A 65 5.53 -16.78 -4.31
CA LEU A 65 6.40 -17.55 -5.20
C LEU A 65 6.22 -19.06 -4.93
N GLU A 66 6.21 -19.83 -6.00
CA GLU A 66 6.17 -21.28 -5.94
C GLU A 66 7.26 -21.92 -6.79
N ASN A 67 7.49 -23.23 -6.63
CA ASN A 67 8.51 -23.91 -7.44
C ASN A 67 8.15 -23.85 -8.93
N GLY A 68 9.09 -23.39 -9.76
CA GLY A 68 8.94 -23.25 -11.22
C GLY A 68 8.98 -24.60 -11.96
N GLY A 69 8.18 -25.56 -11.53
CA GLY A 69 7.96 -26.79 -12.30
C GLY A 69 7.18 -26.47 -13.59
N ARG A 70 7.46 -27.18 -14.71
CA ARG A 70 6.72 -27.09 -15.97
C ARG A 70 5.21 -27.06 -15.67
N PRO A 71 4.44 -26.16 -16.32
CA PRO A 71 2.99 -26.14 -16.10
C PRO A 71 2.41 -27.52 -16.38
N ALA A 72 1.75 -28.10 -15.41
CA ALA A 72 0.94 -29.30 -15.64
C ALA A 72 -0.20 -28.85 -16.57
N LEU A 73 -0.14 -29.26 -17.81
CA LEU A 73 -1.21 -29.16 -18.80
C LEU A 73 -2.38 -30.02 -18.30
N THR A 74 -3.20 -29.50 -17.40
CA THR A 74 -4.61 -29.91 -17.19
C THR A 74 -5.24 -29.05 -16.09
N ALA A 75 -5.76 -27.89 -16.43
CA ALA A 75 -6.81 -27.27 -15.62
C ALA A 75 -8.16 -27.57 -16.29
N ARG A 76 -8.88 -28.56 -15.76
CA ARG A 76 -10.31 -28.77 -16.07
C ARG A 76 -11.09 -27.51 -15.67
N LYS A 77 -11.85 -26.95 -16.59
CA LYS A 77 -12.92 -25.97 -16.32
C LYS A 77 -13.93 -26.61 -15.35
N GLY A 78 -14.19 -25.93 -14.26
CA GLY A 78 -15.33 -26.26 -13.42
C GLY A 78 -15.17 -25.83 -11.96
N GLN A 79 -16.03 -24.88 -11.58
CA GLN A 79 -16.45 -24.44 -10.27
C GLN A 79 -15.78 -23.18 -9.70
N ALA A 80 -16.54 -22.08 -9.82
CA ALA A 80 -16.41 -20.91 -8.98
C ALA A 80 -16.77 -21.30 -7.53
N GLY A 81 -15.76 -21.45 -6.69
CA GLY A 81 -15.87 -21.77 -5.27
C GLY A 81 -14.95 -20.88 -4.48
N LYS A 82 -15.54 -20.16 -3.53
CA LYS A 82 -14.98 -19.43 -2.36
C LYS A 82 -13.44 -19.34 -2.31
N SER A 83 -12.93 -18.11 -2.28
CA SER A 83 -11.53 -17.72 -2.05
C SER A 83 -10.85 -18.57 -0.97
N ALA A 84 -10.22 -19.67 -1.37
CA ALA A 84 -9.34 -20.43 -0.52
C ALA A 84 -8.01 -19.66 -0.39
N ARG A 85 -7.63 -19.27 0.84
CA ARG A 85 -6.25 -18.83 1.14
C ARG A 85 -5.30 -19.93 0.63
N PRO A 86 -4.32 -19.58 -0.25
CA PRO A 86 -3.36 -20.57 -0.70
C PRO A 86 -2.57 -21.08 0.51
N THR A 87 -2.44 -22.38 0.63
CA THR A 87 -1.62 -23.07 1.63
C THR A 87 -0.16 -22.64 1.47
N ARG A 88 0.39 -22.02 2.51
CA ARG A 88 1.69 -21.32 2.56
C ARG A 88 2.86 -22.30 2.58
N SER A 89 3.36 -22.76 1.44
CA SER A 89 4.64 -23.50 1.35
C SER A 89 5.68 -22.86 0.43
N GLY A 90 5.45 -21.63 -0.05
CA GLY A 90 6.33 -20.93 -0.98
C GLY A 90 7.09 -19.75 -0.37
N ALA A 91 8.19 -19.35 -0.99
CA ALA A 91 8.88 -18.10 -0.68
C ALA A 91 8.02 -16.90 -1.08
N GLN A 92 8.24 -15.78 -0.43
CA GLN A 92 7.60 -14.50 -0.76
C GLN A 92 8.66 -13.44 -0.99
N TRP A 93 8.53 -12.67 -2.05
CA TRP A 93 9.29 -11.45 -2.24
C TRP A 93 8.47 -10.25 -1.78
N ILE A 94 8.96 -9.50 -0.81
CA ILE A 94 8.28 -8.39 -0.17
C ILE A 94 8.96 -7.10 -0.60
N VAL A 95 8.19 -6.19 -1.18
CA VAL A 95 8.64 -4.88 -1.64
C VAL A 95 7.89 -3.79 -0.88
N HIS A 96 8.63 -2.92 -0.19
CA HIS A 96 8.11 -1.66 0.37
C HIS A 96 8.66 -0.51 -0.46
N LEU A 97 7.80 0.31 -1.02
CA LEU A 97 8.20 1.34 -1.98
C LEU A 97 8.92 2.54 -1.35
N GLY A 98 8.88 2.68 -0.02
CA GLY A 98 9.44 3.86 0.64
C GLY A 98 8.66 5.13 0.28
N MET A 99 9.37 6.17 -0.18
CA MET A 99 8.75 7.43 -0.59
C MET A 99 8.71 7.62 -2.10
N THR A 100 9.71 7.13 -2.81
CA THR A 100 9.95 7.37 -4.25
C THR A 100 10.18 6.07 -5.02
N GLY A 101 10.07 4.92 -4.35
CA GLY A 101 10.24 3.61 -4.97
C GLY A 101 9.11 3.31 -5.95
N ARG A 102 9.50 2.75 -7.10
CA ARG A 102 8.60 2.29 -8.15
C ARG A 102 8.89 0.83 -8.47
N MET A 103 7.86 0.06 -8.75
CA MET A 103 7.98 -1.31 -9.22
C MET A 103 7.38 -1.39 -10.61
N LEU A 104 8.23 -1.52 -11.61
CA LEU A 104 7.87 -1.37 -13.03
C LEU A 104 7.97 -2.70 -13.76
N VAL A 105 7.12 -2.91 -14.75
CA VAL A 105 7.24 -4.00 -15.72
C VAL A 105 7.70 -3.40 -17.04
N CYS A 106 8.92 -3.70 -17.44
CA CYS A 106 9.56 -3.13 -18.62
C CYS A 106 9.81 -4.19 -19.69
N PRO A 107 9.83 -3.82 -20.98
CA PRO A 107 10.41 -4.66 -22.03
C PRO A 107 11.93 -4.77 -21.83
N PRO A 108 12.60 -5.82 -22.35
CA PRO A 108 14.01 -6.10 -22.09
C PRO A 108 14.96 -5.08 -22.70
N ASP A 109 14.53 -4.39 -23.75
CA ASP A 109 15.24 -3.35 -24.50
C ASP A 109 15.06 -1.94 -23.93
N ALA A 110 14.19 -1.78 -22.91
CA ALA A 110 14.05 -0.50 -22.25
C ALA A 110 15.35 -0.09 -21.54
N GLU A 111 15.74 1.17 -21.64
CA GLU A 111 16.89 1.71 -20.93
C GLU A 111 16.78 1.47 -19.41
N ILE A 112 17.88 1.08 -18.78
CA ILE A 112 17.93 0.89 -17.33
C ILE A 112 18.06 2.26 -16.67
N GLU A 113 17.00 2.67 -15.94
CA GLU A 113 16.99 3.95 -15.22
C GLU A 113 18.10 4.04 -14.17
N ARG A 114 18.64 5.27 -14.02
CA ARG A 114 19.60 5.60 -12.97
C ARG A 114 19.09 5.29 -11.60
N HIS A 115 19.17 4.67 -10.73
CA HIS A 115 18.59 4.32 -9.43
C HIS A 115 17.76 3.04 -9.46
N THR A 116 18.01 2.19 -10.48
CA THR A 116 17.50 0.82 -10.46
C THR A 116 18.33 -0.01 -9.46
N HIS A 117 17.66 -0.64 -8.51
CA HIS A 117 18.28 -1.41 -7.43
C HIS A 117 18.03 -2.91 -7.52
N ALA A 118 17.05 -3.34 -8.30
CA ALA A 118 16.80 -4.75 -8.61
C ALA A 118 16.19 -4.88 -9.99
N VAL A 119 16.58 -5.93 -10.71
CA VAL A 119 15.99 -6.36 -11.98
C VAL A 119 15.76 -7.86 -11.89
N ALA A 120 14.50 -8.31 -12.05
CA ALA A 120 14.16 -9.71 -12.18
C ALA A 120 13.73 -9.96 -13.63
N LYS A 121 14.49 -10.75 -14.37
CA LYS A 121 14.14 -11.17 -15.73
C LYS A 121 13.14 -12.30 -15.71
N LEU A 122 12.12 -12.19 -16.53
CA LEU A 122 11.00 -13.12 -16.61
C LEU A 122 11.09 -13.96 -17.88
N ALA A 123 10.62 -15.21 -17.82
CA ALA A 123 10.60 -16.12 -18.95
C ALA A 123 9.78 -15.61 -20.14
N SER A 124 8.83 -14.69 -19.91
CA SER A 124 8.13 -13.96 -20.96
C SER A 124 8.98 -12.94 -21.72
N GLY A 125 10.25 -12.74 -21.34
CA GLY A 125 11.15 -11.71 -21.88
C GLY A 125 10.99 -10.33 -21.23
N ARG A 126 10.02 -10.11 -20.35
CA ARG A 126 9.85 -8.86 -19.61
C ARG A 126 10.77 -8.79 -18.40
N GLU A 127 10.89 -7.60 -17.84
CA GLU A 127 11.67 -7.37 -16.62
C GLU A 127 10.84 -6.69 -15.53
N LEU A 128 10.93 -7.17 -14.30
CA LEU A 128 10.48 -6.45 -13.11
C LEU A 128 11.63 -5.61 -12.58
N ARG A 129 11.47 -4.30 -12.54
CA ARG A 129 12.51 -3.36 -12.09
C ARG A 129 12.07 -2.60 -10.85
N PHE A 130 12.92 -2.59 -9.83
CA PHE A 130 12.75 -1.74 -8.66
C PHE A 130 13.64 -0.52 -8.76
N VAL A 131 13.03 0.66 -8.88
CA VAL A 131 13.72 1.96 -9.04
C VAL A 131 13.40 2.83 -7.83
N ASP A 132 14.41 3.37 -7.14
CA ASP A 132 14.20 4.25 -5.98
C ASP A 132 15.33 5.27 -5.81
N PRO A 133 15.14 6.52 -6.29
CA PRO A 133 16.13 7.58 -6.18
C PRO A 133 16.59 7.88 -4.74
N ARG A 134 15.68 7.76 -3.77
CA ARG A 134 15.95 8.10 -2.36
C ARG A 134 16.43 6.90 -1.52
N ARG A 135 16.31 5.68 -2.03
CA ARG A 135 16.72 4.43 -1.35
C ARG A 135 16.05 4.18 -0.01
N PHE A 136 14.80 4.66 0.16
CA PHE A 136 13.97 4.40 1.34
C PHE A 136 13.10 3.16 1.20
N GLY A 137 13.02 2.63 0.00
CA GLY A 137 12.37 1.37 -0.27
C GLY A 137 13.10 0.18 0.34
N ARG A 138 12.42 -0.94 0.42
CA ARG A 138 12.94 -2.14 1.08
C ARG A 138 12.56 -3.38 0.30
N LEU A 139 13.54 -4.24 0.06
CA LEU A 139 13.40 -5.54 -0.59
C LEU A 139 13.78 -6.63 0.40
N SER A 140 12.90 -7.60 0.60
CA SER A 140 13.15 -8.72 1.51
C SER A 140 12.43 -9.99 1.04
N VAL A 141 12.83 -11.13 1.60
CA VAL A 141 12.20 -12.42 1.35
C VAL A 141 11.78 -13.08 2.67
N SER A 142 10.63 -13.74 2.65
CA SER A 142 10.04 -14.43 3.80
C SER A 142 9.26 -15.66 3.33
N SER A 143 8.90 -16.55 4.25
CA SER A 143 7.98 -17.68 4.00
C SER A 143 6.55 -17.43 4.52
N GLY A 144 6.31 -16.28 5.19
CA GLY A 144 5.00 -15.99 5.79
C GLY A 144 4.92 -14.54 6.25
N PHE A 145 4.83 -13.59 5.29
CA PHE A 145 4.70 -12.17 5.60
C PHE A 145 3.26 -11.80 5.95
N GLU A 146 3.08 -11.16 7.07
CA GLU A 146 1.81 -10.63 7.54
C GLU A 146 1.93 -9.15 7.93
N ALA A 147 0.83 -8.41 7.81
CA ALA A 147 0.77 -7.05 8.31
C ALA A 147 0.83 -7.04 9.84
N ALA A 148 1.46 -6.00 10.40
CA ALA A 148 1.56 -5.85 11.86
C ALA A 148 0.24 -5.43 12.52
N GLY A 149 -0.71 -4.90 11.76
CA GLY A 149 -2.02 -4.43 12.22
C GLY A 149 -3.15 -4.92 11.33
N SER A 150 -4.38 -4.62 11.75
CA SER A 150 -5.59 -5.02 11.03
C SER A 150 -5.68 -4.36 9.65
N GLU A 151 -6.23 -5.09 8.68
CA GLU A 151 -6.53 -4.58 7.35
C GLU A 151 -7.79 -3.72 7.39
N PRO A 152 -7.74 -2.42 7.04
CA PRO A 152 -8.88 -1.50 7.20
C PRO A 152 -10.09 -1.84 6.32
N LEU A 153 -9.88 -2.54 5.21
CA LEU A 153 -10.97 -2.96 4.31
C LEU A 153 -11.62 -4.29 4.72
N GLU A 154 -10.98 -5.07 5.60
CA GLU A 154 -11.44 -6.40 6.03
C GLU A 154 -11.93 -6.42 7.48
N VAL A 155 -11.32 -5.61 8.37
CA VAL A 155 -11.68 -5.56 9.78
C VAL A 155 -13.16 -5.22 9.95
N ASP A 156 -13.88 -5.92 10.80
CA ASP A 156 -15.26 -5.60 11.15
C ASP A 156 -15.36 -4.44 12.14
N LEU A 157 -16.56 -3.85 12.26
CA LEU A 157 -16.79 -2.68 13.13
C LEU A 157 -16.50 -2.98 14.60
N ALA A 158 -16.86 -4.15 15.11
CA ALA A 158 -16.67 -4.49 16.51
C ALA A 158 -15.19 -4.59 16.85
N SER A 159 -14.42 -5.28 16.03
CA SER A 159 -12.96 -5.39 16.12
C SER A 159 -12.29 -4.01 15.97
N PHE A 160 -12.74 -3.18 15.03
CA PHE A 160 -12.24 -1.81 14.87
C PHE A 160 -12.46 -0.97 16.14
N VAL A 161 -13.65 -1.01 16.73
CA VAL A 161 -13.93 -0.28 17.98
C VAL A 161 -13.03 -0.76 19.12
N VAL A 162 -12.80 -2.07 19.23
CA VAL A 162 -11.89 -2.64 20.26
C VAL A 162 -10.45 -2.15 20.05
N LEU A 163 -9.96 -2.11 18.80
CA LEU A 163 -8.60 -1.62 18.49
C LEU A 163 -8.37 -0.18 18.98
N PHE A 164 -9.39 0.66 18.92
CA PHE A 164 -9.27 2.09 19.23
C PHE A 164 -9.70 2.44 20.66
N ARG A 165 -10.60 1.68 21.27
CA ARG A 165 -11.20 1.98 22.58
C ARG A 165 -10.17 2.27 23.66
N GLY A 166 -10.41 3.34 24.43
CA GLY A 166 -9.66 3.69 25.64
C GLY A 166 -8.25 4.29 25.42
N ARG A 167 -7.81 4.46 24.17
CA ARG A 167 -6.48 5.03 23.88
C ARG A 167 -6.44 6.52 24.17
N LYS A 168 -5.38 6.97 24.87
CA LYS A 168 -5.19 8.38 25.25
C LYS A 168 -4.50 9.22 24.16
N THR A 169 -4.02 8.59 23.08
CA THR A 169 -3.38 9.27 21.95
C THR A 169 -4.37 10.03 21.08
N PRO A 170 -3.94 11.08 20.35
CA PRO A 170 -4.77 11.71 19.31
C PRO A 170 -5.26 10.68 18.28
N ILE A 171 -6.50 10.84 17.82
CA ILE A 171 -7.10 9.90 16.86
C ILE A 171 -6.28 9.78 15.57
N LYS A 172 -5.75 10.90 15.06
CA LYS A 172 -4.88 10.85 13.87
C LYS A 172 -3.63 9.99 14.12
N SER A 173 -2.98 10.16 15.27
CA SER A 173 -1.80 9.33 15.60
C SER A 173 -2.14 7.85 15.71
N ALA A 174 -3.31 7.53 16.23
CA ALA A 174 -3.80 6.15 16.30
C ALA A 174 -4.06 5.56 14.90
N LEU A 175 -4.67 6.33 13.97
CA LEU A 175 -4.87 5.91 12.58
C LEU A 175 -3.56 5.66 11.82
N LEU A 176 -2.53 6.44 12.11
CA LEU A 176 -1.21 6.30 11.49
C LEU A 176 -0.38 5.14 12.06
N ASN A 177 -0.81 4.56 13.17
CA ASN A 177 -0.10 3.44 13.79
C ASN A 177 -0.35 2.14 13.02
N GLN A 178 0.65 1.74 12.24
CA GLN A 178 0.58 0.54 11.38
C GLN A 178 0.41 -0.77 12.16
N LYS A 179 0.63 -0.78 13.49
CA LYS A 179 0.33 -1.93 14.37
C LYS A 179 -1.14 -2.01 14.76
N LEU A 180 -1.90 -0.93 14.61
CA LEU A 180 -3.34 -0.91 14.83
C LEU A 180 -4.09 -1.12 13.53
N LEU A 181 -3.85 -0.25 12.55
CA LEU A 181 -4.52 -0.25 11.27
C LEU A 181 -3.45 -0.15 10.16
N SER A 182 -3.26 -1.22 9.44
CA SER A 182 -2.20 -1.32 8.44
C SER A 182 -2.60 -0.62 7.14
N GLY A 183 -1.69 0.14 6.56
CA GLY A 183 -1.88 0.75 5.24
C GLY A 183 -2.36 2.20 5.25
N VAL A 184 -3.10 2.65 6.27
CA VAL A 184 -3.54 4.06 6.37
C VAL A 184 -2.33 4.97 6.61
N GLY A 185 -2.26 6.06 5.86
CA GLY A 185 -1.22 7.07 6.01
C GLY A 185 -1.81 8.47 6.15
N ASN A 186 -0.98 9.49 5.88
CA ASN A 186 -1.29 10.87 6.23
C ASN A 186 -2.46 11.46 5.44
N ILE A 187 -2.55 11.11 4.15
CA ILE A 187 -3.60 11.58 3.25
C ILE A 187 -4.94 11.02 3.70
N TYR A 188 -5.01 9.71 3.76
CA TYR A 188 -6.27 9.00 4.02
C TYR A 188 -6.74 9.13 5.46
N ALA A 189 -5.84 9.37 6.42
CA ALA A 189 -6.22 9.74 7.79
C ALA A 189 -6.92 11.10 7.84
N ASP A 190 -6.39 12.14 7.17
CA ASP A 190 -7.02 13.46 7.16
C ASP A 190 -8.38 13.44 6.45
N GLU A 191 -8.46 12.83 5.27
CA GLU A 191 -9.69 12.73 4.49
C GLU A 191 -10.79 11.94 5.22
N SER A 192 -10.43 10.82 5.88
CA SER A 192 -11.36 10.02 6.67
C SER A 192 -11.86 10.78 7.90
N LEU A 193 -10.98 11.49 8.61
CA LEU A 193 -11.35 12.31 9.77
C LEU A 193 -12.26 13.48 9.37
N PHE A 194 -12.03 14.08 8.21
CA PHE A 194 -12.92 15.12 7.69
C PHE A 194 -14.31 14.54 7.39
N ARG A 195 -14.38 13.42 6.68
CA ARG A 195 -15.64 12.77 6.32
C ARG A 195 -16.42 12.30 7.57
N ALA A 196 -15.72 11.84 8.60
CA ALA A 196 -16.31 11.46 9.88
C ALA A 196 -16.68 12.65 10.79
N SER A 197 -16.32 13.90 10.41
CA SER A 197 -16.49 15.12 11.22
C SER A 197 -15.74 15.10 12.56
N VAL A 198 -14.61 14.41 12.64
CA VAL A 198 -13.78 14.26 13.85
C VAL A 198 -12.50 15.09 13.73
N ARG A 199 -12.18 15.90 14.77
CA ARG A 199 -10.93 16.65 14.83
C ARG A 199 -9.73 15.73 15.02
N PRO A 200 -8.60 15.94 14.28
CA PRO A 200 -7.45 15.06 14.32
C PRO A 200 -6.73 15.03 15.68
N ARG A 201 -6.85 16.07 16.51
CA ARG A 201 -6.25 16.16 17.85
C ARG A 201 -7.08 15.52 18.95
N ARG A 202 -8.33 15.17 18.71
CA ARG A 202 -9.17 14.54 19.75
C ARG A 202 -8.53 13.25 20.24
N ARG A 203 -8.55 13.04 21.53
CA ARG A 203 -8.09 11.77 22.13
C ARG A 203 -9.08 10.67 21.76
N VAL A 204 -8.56 9.51 21.38
CA VAL A 204 -9.43 8.38 21.01
C VAL A 204 -10.40 8.02 22.15
N ALA A 205 -9.95 8.07 23.40
CA ALA A 205 -10.79 7.81 24.57
C ALA A 205 -11.99 8.77 24.74
N SER A 206 -11.99 9.93 24.07
CA SER A 206 -13.10 10.90 24.08
C SER A 206 -14.12 10.67 22.97
N LEU A 207 -13.86 9.73 22.07
CA LEU A 207 -14.78 9.42 20.97
C LEU A 207 -15.88 8.48 21.45
N THR A 208 -17.12 8.80 21.08
CA THR A 208 -18.25 7.91 21.29
C THR A 208 -18.18 6.70 20.37
N ARG A 209 -18.97 5.66 20.66
CA ARG A 209 -19.10 4.49 19.79
C ARG A 209 -19.61 4.89 18.39
N ASP A 210 -20.53 5.83 18.32
CA ASP A 210 -21.11 6.31 17.06
C ASP A 210 -20.09 7.10 16.24
N GLU A 211 -19.24 7.90 16.88
CA GLU A 211 -18.15 8.60 16.20
C GLU A 211 -17.10 7.62 15.65
N LEU A 212 -16.77 6.58 16.40
CA LEU A 212 -15.90 5.49 15.90
C LEU A 212 -16.56 4.73 14.76
N GLY A 213 -17.89 4.51 14.81
CA GLY A 213 -18.66 3.89 13.74
C GLY A 213 -18.63 4.72 12.46
N ARG A 214 -18.87 6.05 12.56
CA ARG A 214 -18.75 6.96 11.40
C ARG A 214 -17.33 6.99 10.84
N LEU A 215 -16.31 7.00 11.70
CA LEU A 215 -14.91 6.98 11.28
C LEU A 215 -14.56 5.67 10.55
N TYR A 216 -15.02 4.54 11.05
CA TYR A 216 -14.88 3.24 10.39
C TYR A 216 -15.45 3.26 8.97
N GLN A 217 -16.67 3.73 8.79
CA GLN A 217 -17.29 3.85 7.47
C GLN A 217 -16.52 4.82 6.57
N ALA A 218 -16.17 5.99 7.08
CA ALA A 218 -15.42 7.00 6.34
C ALA A 218 -14.07 6.48 5.84
N ILE A 219 -13.33 5.72 6.65
CA ILE A 219 -12.06 5.10 6.23
C ILE A 219 -12.27 4.17 5.05
N ARG A 220 -13.26 3.28 5.13
CA ARG A 220 -13.54 2.28 4.09
C ARG A 220 -13.98 2.93 2.78
N GLU A 221 -14.83 3.95 2.86
CA GLU A 221 -15.30 4.72 1.68
C GLU A 221 -14.15 5.46 1.01
N VAL A 222 -13.38 6.24 1.77
CA VAL A 222 -12.23 7.01 1.24
C VAL A 222 -11.21 6.08 0.58
N LEU A 223 -10.87 4.96 1.22
CA LEU A 223 -9.91 4.02 0.66
C LEU A 223 -10.42 3.33 -0.62
N LYS A 224 -11.71 2.95 -0.66
CA LYS A 224 -12.32 2.33 -1.86
C LYS A 224 -12.37 3.33 -3.02
N GLU A 225 -12.80 4.57 -2.77
CA GLU A 225 -12.80 5.64 -3.78
C GLU A 225 -11.39 5.91 -4.30
N ALA A 226 -10.40 5.99 -3.41
CA ALA A 226 -9.03 6.21 -3.81
C ALA A 226 -8.46 5.06 -4.65
N ILE A 227 -8.76 3.80 -4.31
CA ILE A 227 -8.36 2.64 -5.11
C ILE A 227 -9.01 2.70 -6.50
N ALA A 228 -10.30 3.06 -6.59
CA ALA A 228 -11.01 3.17 -7.85
C ALA A 228 -10.43 4.27 -8.77
N LEU A 229 -9.83 5.31 -8.18
CA LEU A 229 -9.19 6.43 -8.87
C LEU A 229 -7.66 6.26 -9.04
N GLY A 230 -7.11 5.08 -8.78
CA GLY A 230 -5.69 4.79 -8.94
C GLY A 230 -4.77 5.38 -7.87
N GLY A 231 -5.32 5.87 -6.74
CA GLY A 231 -4.56 6.53 -5.68
C GLY A 231 -4.31 8.02 -5.92
N SER A 232 -3.45 8.64 -5.09
CA SER A 232 -3.10 10.06 -5.14
C SER A 232 -1.69 10.27 -5.69
N SER A 233 -1.55 10.89 -6.86
CA SER A 233 -0.26 11.35 -7.41
C SER A 233 0.04 12.77 -6.92
N ILE A 234 0.73 12.89 -5.77
CA ILE A 234 1.10 14.18 -5.18
C ILE A 234 2.55 14.56 -5.51
N SER A 235 3.42 13.60 -5.83
CA SER A 235 4.80 13.83 -6.25
C SER A 235 5.18 12.78 -7.30
N ASP A 236 5.98 11.81 -6.93
CA ASP A 236 6.62 10.87 -7.87
C ASP A 236 5.86 9.54 -7.99
N TYR A 237 4.60 9.47 -7.54
CA TYR A 237 3.80 8.25 -7.62
C TYR A 237 3.25 8.06 -9.03
N VAL A 238 3.56 6.90 -9.58
CA VAL A 238 2.93 6.31 -10.75
C VAL A 238 2.64 4.85 -10.48
N ASP A 239 1.69 4.28 -11.18
CA ASP A 239 1.35 2.86 -11.08
C ASP A 239 2.37 1.96 -11.82
N SER A 240 2.06 0.67 -12.01
CA SER A 240 2.93 -0.30 -12.70
C SER A 240 3.10 -0.03 -14.20
N ASP A 241 2.24 0.78 -14.78
CA ASP A 241 2.22 1.17 -16.19
C ASP A 241 2.81 2.58 -16.41
N GLY A 242 3.15 3.28 -15.32
CA GLY A 242 3.66 4.66 -15.36
C GLY A 242 2.55 5.72 -15.36
N GLU A 243 1.31 5.32 -15.12
CA GLU A 243 0.15 6.22 -15.11
C GLU A 243 -0.07 6.86 -13.73
N GLU A 244 -0.53 8.10 -13.73
CA GLU A 244 -0.87 8.84 -12.52
C GLU A 244 -2.27 8.49 -12.01
N GLY A 245 -2.42 8.38 -10.69
CA GLY A 245 -3.73 8.35 -10.05
C GLY A 245 -4.41 9.73 -10.06
N SER A 246 -5.70 9.77 -9.77
CA SER A 246 -6.50 11.01 -9.82
C SER A 246 -7.20 11.37 -8.51
N PHE A 247 -7.00 10.61 -7.43
CA PHE A 247 -7.69 10.90 -6.15
C PHE A 247 -7.29 12.23 -5.52
N GLN A 248 -6.10 12.80 -5.83
CA GLN A 248 -5.72 14.14 -5.39
C GLN A 248 -6.72 15.23 -5.78
N LEU A 249 -7.47 15.04 -6.85
CA LEU A 249 -8.53 15.96 -7.30
C LEU A 249 -9.77 15.91 -6.39
N GLN A 250 -9.90 14.88 -5.57
CA GLN A 250 -11.01 14.66 -4.63
C GLN A 250 -10.68 15.09 -3.19
N HIS A 251 -9.46 15.57 -2.91
CA HIS A 251 -9.07 15.95 -1.56
C HIS A 251 -9.99 17.06 -1.01
N ARG A 252 -10.53 16.83 0.19
CA ARG A 252 -11.41 17.76 0.90
C ARG A 252 -10.63 18.67 1.83
N VAL A 253 -9.57 18.17 2.45
CA VAL A 253 -8.73 18.93 3.40
C VAL A 253 -7.24 18.74 3.19
N TYR A 254 -6.78 17.55 2.76
CA TYR A 254 -5.35 17.28 2.63
C TYR A 254 -4.69 18.19 1.59
N GLY A 255 -3.59 18.86 1.99
CA GLY A 255 -2.87 19.81 1.13
C GLY A 255 -3.61 21.12 0.83
N ARG A 256 -4.74 21.38 1.48
CA ARG A 256 -5.61 22.55 1.20
C ARG A 256 -5.59 23.60 2.30
N GLU A 257 -4.46 23.74 3.02
CA GLU A 257 -4.30 24.79 4.04
C GLU A 257 -4.61 26.18 3.49
N GLY A 258 -5.41 26.96 4.21
CA GLY A 258 -5.86 28.30 3.83
C GLY A 258 -6.99 28.34 2.80
N GLN A 259 -7.22 27.28 2.06
CA GLN A 259 -8.31 27.22 1.07
C GLN A 259 -9.68 27.08 1.76
N PRO A 260 -10.76 27.55 1.11
CA PRO A 260 -12.11 27.40 1.66
C PRO A 260 -12.52 25.92 1.72
N CYS A 261 -13.06 25.50 2.84
CA CYS A 261 -13.70 24.20 2.99
C CYS A 261 -14.82 24.02 1.95
N LEU A 262 -14.85 22.90 1.25
CA LEU A 262 -15.86 22.66 0.20
C LEU A 262 -17.28 22.62 0.73
N VAL A 263 -17.47 22.32 2.04
CA VAL A 263 -18.79 22.23 2.69
C VAL A 263 -19.22 23.59 3.29
N CYS A 264 -18.40 24.19 4.15
CA CYS A 264 -18.80 25.35 4.95
C CYS A 264 -18.04 26.64 4.65
N LYS A 265 -17.14 26.65 3.67
CA LYS A 265 -16.31 27.78 3.22
C LYS A 265 -15.29 28.30 4.26
N THR A 266 -15.30 27.81 5.49
CA THR A 266 -14.29 28.16 6.50
C THR A 266 -12.90 27.71 6.03
N PRO A 267 -11.84 28.53 6.18
CA PRO A 267 -10.50 28.13 5.77
C PRO A 267 -10.02 26.85 6.45
N VAL A 268 -9.50 25.90 5.68
CA VAL A 268 -8.86 24.69 6.16
C VAL A 268 -7.62 25.05 6.96
N LYS A 269 -7.46 24.48 8.14
CA LYS A 269 -6.30 24.68 9.01
C LYS A 269 -5.33 23.51 8.92
N ARG A 270 -4.06 23.80 9.11
CA ARG A 270 -2.99 22.83 9.25
C ARG A 270 -2.37 22.91 10.65
N VAL A 271 -2.14 21.78 11.26
CA VAL A 271 -1.44 21.66 12.55
C VAL A 271 -0.45 20.49 12.47
N VAL A 272 0.49 20.43 13.41
CA VAL A 272 1.38 19.27 13.55
C VAL A 272 0.92 18.41 14.73
N ILE A 273 0.81 17.11 14.52
CA ILE A 273 0.43 16.10 15.52
C ILE A 273 1.44 14.97 15.44
N ALA A 274 2.21 14.76 16.53
CA ALA A 274 3.25 13.72 16.60
C ALA A 274 4.19 13.72 15.37
N GLY A 275 4.68 14.92 14.96
CA GLY A 275 5.59 15.07 13.83
C GLY A 275 4.96 14.96 12.44
N ARG A 276 3.63 14.83 12.33
CA ARG A 276 2.92 14.76 11.05
C ARG A 276 1.96 15.94 10.87
N SER A 277 1.93 16.53 9.66
CA SER A 277 0.92 17.52 9.31
C SER A 277 -0.48 16.91 9.37
N ALA A 278 -1.45 17.67 9.85
CA ALA A 278 -2.86 17.34 9.87
C ALA A 278 -3.67 18.50 9.32
N HIS A 279 -4.44 18.27 8.28
CA HIS A 279 -5.31 19.25 7.65
C HIS A 279 -6.76 18.98 8.07
N TYR A 280 -7.48 20.02 8.44
CA TYR A 280 -8.86 19.85 8.91
C TYR A 280 -9.68 21.14 8.78
N CYS A 281 -10.99 21.02 8.68
CA CYS A 281 -11.91 22.15 8.79
C CYS A 281 -12.31 22.38 10.25
N PRO A 282 -12.01 23.56 10.85
CA PRO A 282 -12.31 23.81 12.26
C PRO A 282 -13.81 23.92 12.56
N LYS A 283 -14.66 24.14 11.56
CA LYS A 283 -16.11 24.23 11.69
C LYS A 283 -16.79 22.87 11.50
N CYS A 284 -16.41 22.10 10.48
CA CYS A 284 -17.03 20.81 10.17
C CYS A 284 -16.58 19.68 11.10
N GLN A 285 -15.36 19.75 11.65
CA GLN A 285 -14.80 18.71 12.50
C GLN A 285 -14.81 19.17 13.97
N LYS A 286 -15.34 18.32 14.86
CA LYS A 286 -15.50 18.60 16.31
C LYS A 286 -14.68 17.64 17.17
#